data_5dbc83ba5ebe53f4486094b58b99d2ca
#
_entry.id   5dbc83ba5ebe53f4486094b58b99d2ca
#
_cell.length_a   1.000
_cell.length_b   1.000
_cell.length_c   1.000
_cell.angle_alpha   90.00
_cell.angle_beta   90.00
_cell.angle_gamma   90.00
#
_symmetry.space_group_name_H-M   'P 1'
#
loop_
_entity.id
_entity.type
_entity.pdbx_description
1 polymer ?
#
loop_
_entity_poly.entity_id
_entity_poly.type
_entity_poly.pdbx_seq_one_letter_code
_entity_poly.pdbx_strand_id
1 'polypeptide(L)'
;MSTRSNIAIELPDENPVVNSKGGKIKSIYVHCDGYPYGIGKILNDSYNTYDKARELFNFGDASYLDDTIESCSFYGRDWQRKLDPANTHRDEWMFMRSVSGDIFLEYLYLFKNGIWNVSEQKSVPAGKDHWDGNQENLYYWTKYIPLYKHKDFKIKHEKHGEVKMISQLGNMLSKNFGSDKITVQSFTEGMPKKN
;
A
#
# COMPACT_ATOMS: atom_id res chain seq x y z
N MET A 1 -7.66 -13.40 1.83
CA MET A 1 -8.26 -12.33 1.01
C MET A 1 -7.16 -11.33 0.71
N SER A 2 -7.05 -10.87 -0.54
CA SER A 2 -6.06 -9.85 -0.92
C SER A 2 -6.62 -8.47 -0.59
N THR A 3 -5.87 -7.69 0.19
CA THR A 3 -6.20 -6.27 0.46
C THR A 3 -5.84 -5.44 -0.75
N ARG A 4 -6.81 -4.71 -1.30
CA ARG A 4 -6.67 -3.92 -2.51
C ARG A 4 -6.46 -2.45 -2.18
N SER A 5 -5.66 -1.78 -3.02
CA SER A 5 -5.42 -0.35 -2.87
C SER A 5 -5.37 0.37 -4.20
N ASN A 6 -5.50 1.67 -4.15
CA ASN A 6 -5.20 2.55 -5.27
C ASN A 6 -4.09 3.51 -4.83
N ILE A 7 -3.06 3.66 -5.64
CA ILE A 7 -1.97 4.59 -5.36
C ILE A 7 -2.04 5.76 -6.34
N ALA A 8 -1.72 6.95 -5.88
CA ALA A 8 -1.78 8.17 -6.65
C ALA A 8 -0.60 9.10 -6.38
N ILE A 9 -0.29 9.96 -7.34
CA ILE A 9 0.72 11.00 -7.23
C ILE A 9 0.16 12.34 -7.69
N GLU A 10 0.38 13.39 -6.92
CA GLU A 10 0.12 14.76 -7.33
C GLU A 10 1.25 15.25 -8.24
N LEU A 11 0.90 15.64 -9.47
CA LEU A 11 1.86 16.15 -10.46
C LEU A 11 2.15 17.63 -10.19
N PRO A 12 3.40 18.10 -10.35
CA PRO A 12 3.73 19.51 -10.27
C PRO A 12 2.96 20.34 -11.30
N ASP A 13 2.58 21.55 -10.94
CA ASP A 13 1.85 22.48 -11.84
C ASP A 13 2.62 22.82 -13.13
N GLU A 14 3.94 22.67 -13.12
CA GLU A 14 4.81 22.96 -14.27
C GLU A 14 4.86 21.81 -15.30
N ASN A 15 4.18 20.69 -15.07
CA ASN A 15 4.20 19.58 -16.01
C ASN A 15 3.31 19.88 -17.23
N PRO A 16 3.86 20.01 -18.44
CA PRO A 16 3.09 20.37 -19.65
C PRO A 16 2.03 19.30 -20.02
N VAL A 17 2.20 18.05 -19.58
CA VAL A 17 1.21 16.97 -19.77
C VAL A 17 -0.02 17.21 -18.91
N VAL A 18 0.14 17.77 -17.72
CA VAL A 18 -0.97 18.16 -16.84
C VAL A 18 -1.78 19.27 -17.48
N ASN A 19 -1.11 20.29 -18.02
CA ASN A 19 -1.75 21.43 -18.64
C ASN A 19 -2.57 21.08 -19.89
N SER A 20 -2.16 20.07 -20.65
CA SER A 20 -2.87 19.63 -21.87
C SER A 20 -4.16 18.86 -21.60
N LYS A 21 -4.29 18.19 -20.41
CA LYS A 21 -5.46 17.40 -20.01
C LYS A 21 -6.13 17.86 -18.73
N GLY A 22 -5.62 18.93 -18.08
CA GLY A 22 -6.20 19.52 -16.87
C GLY A 22 -6.15 18.64 -15.62
N GLY A 23 -5.37 17.55 -15.61
CA GLY A 23 -5.32 16.61 -14.50
C GLY A 23 -4.06 16.78 -13.67
N LYS A 24 -4.23 16.91 -12.34
CA LYS A 24 -3.14 17.06 -11.37
C LYS A 24 -2.78 15.76 -10.67
N ILE A 25 -3.63 14.74 -10.71
CA ILE A 25 -3.43 13.46 -10.02
C ILE A 25 -3.36 12.35 -11.05
N LYS A 26 -2.32 11.51 -10.98
CA LYS A 26 -2.29 10.21 -11.66
C LYS A 26 -2.51 9.11 -10.64
N SER A 27 -3.25 8.04 -11.03
CA SER A 27 -3.49 6.89 -10.18
C SER A 27 -3.38 5.57 -10.92
N ILE A 28 -3.02 4.51 -10.18
CA ILE A 28 -3.05 3.11 -10.62
C ILE A 28 -3.65 2.24 -9.52
N TYR A 29 -4.23 1.13 -9.91
CA TYR A 29 -4.74 0.10 -9.01
C TYR A 29 -3.64 -0.89 -8.63
N VAL A 30 -3.66 -1.39 -7.38
CA VAL A 30 -2.78 -2.44 -6.89
C VAL A 30 -3.59 -3.51 -6.17
N HIS A 31 -3.45 -4.77 -6.63
CA HIS A 31 -4.32 -5.86 -6.21
C HIS A 31 -3.95 -6.47 -4.87
N CYS A 32 -2.67 -6.65 -4.57
CA CYS A 32 -2.19 -7.38 -3.40
C CYS A 32 -1.56 -6.46 -2.37
N ASP A 33 -1.67 -6.87 -1.08
CA ASP A 33 -0.96 -6.31 0.07
C ASP A 33 -1.16 -4.81 0.31
N GLY A 34 -2.34 -4.28 -0.09
CA GLY A 34 -2.69 -2.86 -0.06
C GLY A 34 -2.71 -2.19 1.32
N TYR A 35 -2.43 -2.90 2.41
CA TYR A 35 -2.45 -2.37 3.77
C TYR A 35 -1.19 -1.52 4.11
N PRO A 36 -1.25 -0.63 5.12
CA PRO A 36 -0.16 0.29 5.44
C PRO A 36 1.19 -0.35 5.78
N TYR A 37 1.21 -1.51 6.41
CA TYR A 37 2.45 -2.26 6.70
C TYR A 37 2.93 -3.15 5.54
N GLY A 38 2.16 -3.27 4.46
CA GLY A 38 2.53 -3.91 3.20
C GLY A 38 2.98 -2.88 2.17
N ILE A 39 2.11 -2.55 1.21
CA ILE A 39 2.39 -1.53 0.18
C ILE A 39 2.79 -0.19 0.80
N GLY A 40 2.13 0.24 1.89
CA GLY A 40 2.50 1.48 2.56
C GLY A 40 3.98 1.53 2.94
N LYS A 41 4.52 0.41 3.46
CA LYS A 41 5.96 0.32 3.78
C LYS A 41 6.82 0.43 2.54
N ILE A 42 6.51 -0.31 1.49
CA ILE A 42 7.24 -0.28 0.22
C ILE A 42 7.26 1.14 -0.36
N LEU A 43 6.11 1.81 -0.39
CA LEU A 43 5.99 3.18 -0.86
C LEU A 43 6.86 4.15 -0.05
N ASN A 44 6.83 4.03 1.29
CA ASN A 44 7.61 4.89 2.18
C ASN A 44 9.12 4.66 2.08
N ASP A 45 9.57 3.43 1.95
CA ASP A 45 10.98 3.06 2.01
C ASP A 45 11.67 3.18 0.64
N SER A 46 11.00 2.74 -0.42
CA SER A 46 11.58 2.60 -1.75
C SER A 46 11.17 3.71 -2.72
N TYR A 47 9.94 4.24 -2.60
CA TYR A 47 9.37 5.25 -3.51
C TYR A 47 9.10 6.58 -2.81
N ASN A 48 10.04 7.03 -1.98
CA ASN A 48 9.91 8.18 -1.08
C ASN A 48 10.33 9.53 -1.68
N THR A 49 10.71 9.56 -2.95
CA THR A 49 10.98 10.81 -3.71
C THR A 49 10.00 10.92 -4.86
N TYR A 50 9.81 12.15 -5.37
CA TYR A 50 8.92 12.40 -6.49
C TYR A 50 9.26 11.56 -7.73
N ASP A 51 10.54 11.49 -8.10
CA ASP A 51 10.98 10.77 -9.29
C ASP A 51 10.73 9.26 -9.16
N LYS A 52 11.09 8.67 -8.02
CA LYS A 52 10.84 7.25 -7.74
C LYS A 52 9.34 6.94 -7.69
N ALA A 53 8.55 7.77 -7.00
CA ALA A 53 7.10 7.58 -6.95
C ALA A 53 6.48 7.68 -8.34
N ARG A 54 6.89 8.66 -9.16
CA ARG A 54 6.41 8.88 -10.53
C ARG A 54 6.66 7.69 -11.44
N GLU A 55 7.77 6.98 -11.25
CA GLU A 55 8.15 5.85 -12.09
C GLU A 55 7.11 4.73 -12.07
N LEU A 56 6.47 4.46 -10.92
CA LEU A 56 5.39 3.47 -10.78
C LEU A 56 4.25 3.67 -11.79
N PHE A 57 3.94 4.92 -12.13
CA PHE A 57 2.80 5.26 -12.98
C PHE A 57 3.06 5.10 -14.50
N ASN A 58 4.27 4.67 -14.88
CA ASN A 58 4.59 4.42 -16.29
C ASN A 58 4.09 3.04 -16.77
N PHE A 59 3.76 2.13 -15.85
CA PHE A 59 3.45 0.73 -16.16
C PHE A 59 1.98 0.37 -15.98
N GLY A 60 1.14 1.33 -15.51
CA GLY A 60 -0.29 1.10 -15.26
C GLY A 60 -0.55 0.25 -14.02
N ASP A 61 -1.71 -0.42 -14.02
CA ASP A 61 -2.17 -1.21 -12.88
C ASP A 61 -1.26 -2.38 -12.55
N ALA A 62 -1.10 -2.68 -11.24
CA ALA A 62 -0.19 -3.69 -10.73
C ALA A 62 -0.91 -4.81 -9.98
N SER A 63 -0.36 -6.02 -10.08
CA SER A 63 -0.73 -7.12 -9.20
C SER A 63 -0.14 -6.93 -7.80
N TYR A 64 1.13 -6.60 -7.71
CA TYR A 64 1.83 -6.25 -6.46
C TYR A 64 2.99 -5.29 -6.72
N LEU A 65 3.42 -4.60 -5.68
CA LEU A 65 4.62 -3.76 -5.65
C LEU A 65 5.70 -4.41 -4.79
N ASP A 66 6.96 -4.08 -5.10
CA ASP A 66 8.14 -4.49 -4.35
C ASP A 66 9.15 -3.32 -4.30
N ASP A 67 10.30 -3.53 -3.69
CA ASP A 67 11.30 -2.50 -3.42
C ASP A 67 11.93 -1.90 -4.69
N THR A 68 11.88 -2.57 -5.83
CA THR A 68 12.35 -2.07 -7.13
C THR A 68 11.28 -2.25 -8.21
N ILE A 69 11.34 -1.43 -9.26
CA ILE A 69 10.41 -1.50 -10.40
C ILE A 69 10.47 -2.86 -11.11
N GLU A 70 11.66 -3.46 -11.20
CA GLU A 70 11.89 -4.74 -11.84
C GLU A 70 11.21 -5.88 -11.10
N SER A 71 11.19 -5.82 -9.76
CA SER A 71 10.55 -6.82 -8.91
C SER A 71 9.05 -6.63 -8.73
N CYS A 72 8.50 -5.45 -9.07
CA CYS A 72 7.06 -5.24 -9.15
C CYS A 72 6.42 -6.09 -10.26
N SER A 73 5.13 -6.42 -10.12
CA SER A 73 4.36 -7.09 -11.18
C SER A 73 3.24 -6.20 -11.70
N PHE A 74 3.38 -5.73 -12.94
CA PHE A 74 2.40 -4.88 -13.62
C PHE A 74 1.63 -5.69 -14.66
N TYR A 75 0.33 -5.54 -14.73
CA TYR A 75 -0.52 -6.30 -15.65
C TYR A 75 -0.18 -6.04 -17.13
N GLY A 76 0.12 -4.79 -17.50
CA GLY A 76 0.51 -4.46 -18.87
C GLY A 76 1.86 -5.04 -19.25
N ARG A 77 2.89 -4.85 -18.42
CA ARG A 77 4.28 -5.25 -18.69
C ARG A 77 4.46 -6.77 -18.64
N ASP A 78 3.97 -7.41 -17.57
CA ASP A 78 4.39 -8.77 -17.22
C ASP A 78 3.37 -9.83 -17.63
N TRP A 79 2.10 -9.45 -17.84
CA TRP A 79 1.03 -10.38 -18.18
C TRP A 79 0.56 -10.25 -19.64
N GLN A 80 1.33 -9.53 -20.46
CA GLN A 80 1.05 -9.30 -21.89
C GLN A 80 -0.37 -8.75 -22.17
N ARG A 81 -0.97 -8.07 -21.17
CA ARG A 81 -2.25 -7.39 -21.33
C ARG A 81 -2.01 -6.07 -22.06
N LYS A 82 -3.07 -5.55 -22.70
CA LYS A 82 -3.03 -4.18 -23.21
C LYS A 82 -2.62 -3.25 -22.08
N LEU A 83 -1.62 -2.42 -22.33
CA LEU A 83 -1.12 -1.45 -21.35
C LEU A 83 -2.28 -0.54 -20.95
N ASP A 84 -2.69 -0.62 -19.70
CA ASP A 84 -3.71 0.26 -19.13
C ASP A 84 -2.98 1.48 -18.56
N PRO A 85 -3.03 2.65 -19.22
CA PRO A 85 -2.30 3.80 -18.74
C PRO A 85 -2.86 4.24 -17.39
N ALA A 86 -1.99 4.80 -16.55
CA ALA A 86 -2.41 5.40 -15.28
C ALA A 86 -3.58 6.40 -15.51
N ASN A 87 -4.61 6.28 -14.69
CA ASN A 87 -5.76 7.19 -14.73
C ASN A 87 -5.34 8.61 -14.35
N THR A 88 -5.99 9.61 -14.95
CA THR A 88 -5.71 11.02 -14.66
C THR A 88 -6.96 11.68 -14.11
N HIS A 89 -6.81 12.36 -12.98
CA HIS A 89 -7.89 13.07 -12.29
C HIS A 89 -7.53 14.56 -12.16
N ARG A 90 -8.54 15.44 -12.24
CA ARG A 90 -8.35 16.89 -12.13
C ARG A 90 -7.74 17.28 -10.77
N ASP A 91 -8.22 16.66 -9.70
CA ASP A 91 -7.84 16.96 -8.31
C ASP A 91 -8.05 15.73 -7.41
N GLU A 92 -7.66 15.86 -6.14
CA GLU A 92 -7.79 14.83 -5.11
C GLU A 92 -9.24 14.38 -4.89
N TRP A 93 -10.20 15.32 -4.92
CA TRP A 93 -11.60 15.00 -4.74
C TRP A 93 -12.13 14.14 -5.89
N MET A 94 -11.78 14.46 -7.14
CA MET A 94 -12.15 13.67 -8.31
C MET A 94 -11.52 12.27 -8.28
N PHE A 95 -10.28 12.14 -7.79
CA PHE A 95 -9.66 10.85 -7.57
C PHE A 95 -10.46 10.02 -6.56
N MET A 96 -10.71 10.54 -5.37
CA MET A 96 -11.48 9.84 -4.34
C MET A 96 -12.89 9.46 -4.82
N ARG A 97 -13.54 10.36 -5.55
CA ARG A 97 -14.87 10.11 -6.13
C ARG A 97 -14.86 9.00 -7.18
N SER A 98 -13.82 8.93 -8.01
CA SER A 98 -13.72 7.91 -9.06
C SER A 98 -13.67 6.48 -8.53
N VAL A 99 -13.25 6.30 -7.28
CA VAL A 99 -13.11 5.01 -6.60
C VAL A 99 -14.12 4.81 -5.45
N SER A 100 -15.04 5.76 -5.24
CA SER A 100 -15.96 5.73 -4.09
C SER A 100 -16.99 4.60 -4.14
N GLY A 101 -17.26 4.04 -5.31
CA GLY A 101 -18.17 2.90 -5.49
C GLY A 101 -17.49 1.53 -5.38
N ASP A 102 -16.18 1.47 -5.27
CA ASP A 102 -15.46 0.21 -5.17
C ASP A 102 -15.34 -0.25 -3.71
N ILE A 103 -16.26 -1.12 -3.30
CA ILE A 103 -16.32 -1.68 -1.95
C ILE A 103 -15.18 -2.67 -1.64
N PHE A 104 -14.40 -3.06 -2.64
CA PHE A 104 -13.26 -3.96 -2.48
C PHE A 104 -11.94 -3.23 -2.27
N LEU A 105 -11.90 -1.92 -2.52
CA LEU A 105 -10.74 -1.09 -2.19
C LEU A 105 -10.74 -0.78 -0.70
N GLU A 106 -9.63 -1.01 -0.02
CA GLU A 106 -9.50 -0.78 1.41
C GLU A 106 -8.68 0.47 1.73
N TYR A 107 -7.68 0.79 0.88
CA TYR A 107 -6.77 1.91 1.10
C TYR A 107 -6.53 2.73 -0.17
N LEU A 108 -6.41 4.05 0.00
CA LEU A 108 -5.91 4.98 -1.01
C LEU A 108 -4.61 5.60 -0.51
N TYR A 109 -3.59 5.62 -1.37
CA TYR A 109 -2.32 6.29 -1.09
C TYR A 109 -2.15 7.47 -2.04
N LEU A 110 -1.66 8.59 -1.52
CA LEU A 110 -1.39 9.79 -2.31
C LEU A 110 -0.02 10.36 -1.96
N PHE A 111 0.90 10.37 -2.94
CA PHE A 111 2.16 11.09 -2.83
C PHE A 111 1.92 12.57 -3.12
N LYS A 112 2.09 13.38 -2.09
CA LYS A 112 1.83 14.83 -2.14
C LYS A 112 2.77 15.54 -1.17
N ASN A 113 3.33 16.69 -1.60
CA ASN A 113 4.27 17.47 -0.80
C ASN A 113 5.48 16.67 -0.28
N GLY A 114 6.00 15.74 -1.10
CA GLY A 114 7.17 14.93 -0.77
C GLY A 114 6.94 13.78 0.21
N ILE A 115 5.69 13.48 0.56
CA ILE A 115 5.35 12.39 1.49
C ILE A 115 4.17 11.57 0.98
N TRP A 116 4.13 10.30 1.36
CA TRP A 116 2.97 9.46 1.18
C TRP A 116 1.92 9.74 2.26
N ASN A 117 0.69 9.89 1.81
CA ASN A 117 -0.50 10.00 2.66
C ASN A 117 -1.39 8.79 2.42
N VAL A 118 -2.18 8.41 3.42
CA VAL A 118 -3.11 7.29 3.36
C VAL A 118 -4.51 7.70 3.77
N SER A 119 -5.50 7.17 3.07
CA SER A 119 -6.93 7.21 3.42
C SER A 119 -7.42 5.77 3.48
N GLU A 120 -8.26 5.45 4.48
CA GLU A 120 -8.82 4.11 4.70
C GLU A 120 -10.32 4.16 4.37
N GLN A 121 -10.82 3.13 3.69
CA GLN A 121 -12.26 2.98 3.50
C GLN A 121 -12.90 2.51 4.81
N LYS A 122 -13.98 3.17 5.18
CA LYS A 122 -14.82 2.83 6.33
C LYS A 122 -16.25 2.62 5.87
N SER A 123 -17.01 1.87 6.65
CA SER A 123 -18.44 1.72 6.43
C SER A 123 -19.24 2.06 7.67
N VAL A 124 -20.46 2.52 7.45
CA VAL A 124 -21.47 2.71 8.48
C VAL A 124 -22.75 2.01 8.05
N PRO A 125 -23.54 1.46 8.97
CA PRO A 125 -24.83 0.90 8.63
C PRO A 125 -25.75 1.95 7.99
N ALA A 126 -26.31 1.62 6.83
CA ALA A 126 -27.23 2.50 6.08
C ALA A 126 -28.70 2.16 6.36
N GLY A 127 -28.96 0.93 6.81
CA GLY A 127 -30.30 0.41 7.02
C GLY A 127 -30.37 -1.05 6.59
N LYS A 128 -31.61 -1.52 6.38
CA LYS A 128 -31.86 -2.84 5.81
C LYS A 128 -32.41 -2.69 4.40
N ASP A 129 -31.94 -3.53 3.49
CA ASP A 129 -32.50 -3.63 2.17
C ASP A 129 -34.00 -3.95 2.27
N HIS A 130 -34.81 -3.25 1.46
CA HIS A 130 -36.27 -3.41 1.46
C HIS A 130 -36.73 -4.77 0.94
N TRP A 131 -35.91 -5.41 0.08
CA TRP A 131 -36.31 -6.64 -0.63
C TRP A 131 -35.89 -7.91 0.10
N ASP A 132 -34.67 -7.95 0.65
CA ASP A 132 -34.13 -9.16 1.27
C ASP A 132 -33.84 -8.98 2.78
N GLY A 133 -34.04 -7.78 3.32
CA GLY A 133 -33.84 -7.47 4.73
C GLY A 133 -32.37 -7.50 5.19
N ASN A 134 -31.40 -7.65 4.27
CA ASN A 134 -29.99 -7.65 4.57
C ASN A 134 -29.50 -6.27 5.01
N GLN A 135 -28.48 -6.24 5.85
CA GLN A 135 -27.87 -4.99 6.30
C GLN A 135 -27.09 -4.33 5.14
N GLU A 136 -27.52 -3.14 4.75
CA GLU A 136 -26.78 -2.30 3.84
C GLU A 136 -25.75 -1.45 4.57
N ASN A 137 -24.65 -1.14 3.90
CA ASN A 137 -23.59 -0.27 4.43
C ASN A 137 -23.30 0.86 3.44
N LEU A 138 -23.11 2.06 3.98
CA LEU A 138 -22.53 3.19 3.26
C LEU A 138 -21.03 3.19 3.49
N TYR A 139 -20.28 3.25 2.38
CA TYR A 139 -18.81 3.31 2.41
C TYR A 139 -18.35 4.73 2.18
N TYR A 140 -17.29 5.13 2.91
CA TYR A 140 -16.69 6.45 2.79
C TYR A 140 -15.18 6.38 3.00
N TRP A 141 -14.46 7.34 2.44
CA TRP A 141 -13.03 7.49 2.62
C TRP A 141 -12.72 8.43 3.78
N THR A 142 -11.80 8.04 4.66
CA THR A 142 -11.30 8.93 5.71
C THR A 142 -10.50 10.08 5.09
N LYS A 143 -10.25 11.15 5.84
CA LYS A 143 -9.30 12.18 5.42
C LYS A 143 -7.90 11.58 5.28
N TYR A 144 -7.16 12.04 4.29
CA TYR A 144 -5.75 11.70 4.14
C TYR A 144 -4.96 12.12 5.37
N ILE A 145 -4.13 11.22 5.87
CA ILE A 145 -3.13 11.48 6.91
C ILE A 145 -1.76 11.04 6.41
N PRO A 146 -0.66 11.66 6.86
CA PRO A 146 0.68 11.16 6.56
C PRO A 146 0.81 9.69 6.94
N LEU A 147 1.32 8.86 6.01
CA LEU A 147 1.39 7.41 6.16
C LEU A 147 2.11 6.98 7.44
N TYR A 148 3.21 7.66 7.80
CA TYR A 148 3.97 7.40 9.04
C TYR A 148 3.17 7.67 10.34
N LYS A 149 2.02 8.34 10.25
CA LYS A 149 1.10 8.58 11.39
C LYS A 149 0.00 7.51 11.48
N HIS A 150 -0.18 6.69 10.45
CA HIS A 150 -1.20 5.65 10.46
C HIS A 150 -0.87 4.59 11.53
N LYS A 151 -1.86 4.23 12.34
CA LYS A 151 -1.68 3.28 13.46
C LYS A 151 -1.10 1.93 13.01
N ASP A 152 -1.61 1.39 11.90
CA ASP A 152 -1.20 0.08 11.40
C ASP A 152 0.19 0.12 10.76
N PHE A 153 0.60 1.26 10.17
CA PHE A 153 1.95 1.44 9.66
C PHE A 153 3.00 1.31 10.76
N LYS A 154 2.78 1.97 11.90
CA LYS A 154 3.73 1.92 13.03
C LYS A 154 3.79 0.56 13.71
N ILE A 155 2.62 0.04 14.11
CA ILE A 155 2.54 -1.13 15.01
C ILE A 155 2.92 -2.42 14.27
N LYS A 156 2.39 -2.62 13.07
CA LYS A 156 2.60 -3.87 12.34
C LYS A 156 3.96 -3.92 11.65
N HIS A 157 4.52 -2.78 11.26
CA HIS A 157 5.87 -2.73 10.72
C HIS A 157 6.90 -3.23 11.73
N GLU A 158 6.84 -2.76 12.97
CA GLU A 158 7.74 -3.21 14.04
C GLU A 158 7.58 -4.72 14.30
N LYS A 159 6.34 -5.19 14.46
CA LYS A 159 6.07 -6.62 14.70
C LYS A 159 6.45 -7.52 13.52
N HIS A 160 6.23 -7.08 12.28
CA HIS A 160 6.55 -7.90 11.11
C HIS A 160 8.06 -8.03 10.89
N GLY A 161 8.82 -6.98 11.14
CA GLY A 161 10.29 -7.02 11.11
C GLY A 161 10.86 -7.97 12.16
N GLU A 162 10.37 -7.91 13.39
CA GLU A 162 10.78 -8.81 14.48
C GLU A 162 10.40 -10.26 14.20
N VAL A 163 9.17 -10.53 13.78
CA VAL A 163 8.70 -11.89 13.47
C VAL A 163 9.46 -12.51 12.30
N LYS A 164 9.76 -11.74 11.26
CA LYS A 164 10.53 -12.22 10.11
C LYS A 164 11.99 -12.52 10.51
N MET A 165 12.59 -11.70 11.33
CA MET A 165 13.94 -11.90 11.84
C MET A 165 14.02 -13.12 12.77
N ILE A 166 13.06 -13.28 13.68
CA ILE A 166 12.97 -14.44 14.58
C ILE A 166 12.72 -15.73 13.79
N SER A 167 11.84 -15.72 12.81
CA SER A 167 11.58 -16.91 11.97
C SER A 167 12.78 -17.29 11.09
N GLN A 168 13.51 -16.31 10.54
CA GLN A 168 14.73 -16.56 9.77
C GLN A 168 15.86 -17.12 10.66
N LEU A 169 16.04 -16.57 11.85
CA LEU A 169 16.99 -17.08 12.84
C LEU A 169 16.59 -18.48 13.30
N GLY A 170 15.32 -18.73 13.60
CA GLY A 170 14.81 -20.06 13.96
C GLY A 170 15.05 -21.10 12.88
N ASN A 171 14.79 -20.76 11.61
CA ASN A 171 15.05 -21.64 10.48
C ASN A 171 16.55 -21.89 10.22
N MET A 172 17.39 -20.90 10.48
CA MET A 172 18.85 -21.02 10.34
C MET A 172 19.44 -21.90 11.46
N LEU A 173 18.94 -21.75 12.67
CA LEU A 173 19.37 -22.54 13.83
C LEU A 173 18.89 -24.00 13.74
N SER A 174 17.65 -24.25 13.31
CA SER A 174 17.14 -25.61 13.12
C SER A 174 17.86 -26.37 12.01
N LYS A 175 18.35 -25.69 10.98
CA LYS A 175 19.18 -26.30 9.91
C LYS A 175 20.59 -26.68 10.39
N ASN A 176 21.16 -25.91 11.34
CA ASN A 176 22.54 -26.09 11.74
C ASN A 176 22.73 -26.94 13.01
N PHE A 177 21.69 -27.05 13.87
CA PHE A 177 21.82 -27.66 15.20
C PHE A 177 20.81 -28.77 15.52
N GLY A 178 20.00 -29.22 14.54
CA GLY A 178 18.98 -30.24 14.77
C GLY A 178 17.78 -29.75 15.57
N SER A 179 16.71 -30.55 15.62
CA SER A 179 15.38 -30.16 16.11
C SER A 179 15.21 -30.13 17.64
N ASP A 180 16.26 -30.13 18.45
CA ASP A 180 16.13 -30.07 19.91
C ASP A 180 15.90 -28.62 20.38
N LYS A 181 14.63 -28.36 20.66
CA LYS A 181 14.02 -27.26 21.45
C LYS A 181 14.93 -26.08 21.84
N ILE A 182 15.17 -25.19 20.87
CA ILE A 182 15.66 -23.84 21.18
C ILE A 182 14.41 -22.95 21.39
N THR A 183 14.13 -22.59 22.64
CA THR A 183 13.11 -21.60 22.98
C THR A 183 13.69 -20.20 22.85
N VAL A 184 12.88 -19.22 22.39
CA VAL A 184 13.27 -17.82 22.19
C VAL A 184 13.87 -17.18 23.46
N GLN A 185 13.53 -17.67 24.63
CA GLN A 185 14.07 -17.22 25.94
C GLN A 185 15.58 -17.46 26.09
N SER A 186 16.12 -18.54 25.54
CA SER A 186 17.55 -18.86 25.68
C SER A 186 18.48 -17.96 24.86
N PHE A 187 17.93 -17.16 23.94
CA PHE A 187 18.71 -16.31 23.03
C PHE A 187 18.92 -14.88 23.56
N THR A 188 18.02 -14.40 24.42
CA THR A 188 18.11 -13.06 25.00
C THR A 188 19.08 -12.95 26.18
N GLU A 189 19.41 -14.08 26.82
CA GLU A 189 20.32 -14.10 27.97
C GLU A 189 21.81 -14.11 27.60
N GLY A 190 22.14 -14.35 26.34
CA GLY A 190 23.53 -14.43 25.84
C GLY A 190 24.06 -13.19 25.11
N MET A 191 23.27 -12.14 24.95
CA MET A 191 23.76 -10.93 24.28
C MET A 191 24.51 -10.02 25.26
N PRO A 192 25.76 -9.58 24.92
CA PRO A 192 26.47 -8.62 25.75
C PRO A 192 25.69 -7.31 25.81
N LYS A 193 25.39 -6.84 27.02
CA LYS A 193 24.84 -5.52 27.27
C LYS A 193 25.81 -4.48 26.70
N LYS A 194 25.36 -3.70 25.73
CA LYS A 194 26.11 -2.50 25.30
C LYS A 194 26.15 -1.51 26.47
N ASN A 195 27.33 -1.25 26.94
CA ASN A 195 27.62 -0.09 27.80
C ASN A 195 27.52 1.21 27.00
#